data_28d288ba3f4cd9d01dc583a3e644b037
#
_entry.id   28d288ba3f4cd9d01dc583a3e644b037
#
_cell.length_a   1.000
_cell.length_b   1.000
_cell.length_c   1.000
_cell.angle_alpha   90.00
_cell.angle_beta   90.00
_cell.angle_gamma   90.00
#
_symmetry.space_group_name_H-M   'P 1'
#
loop_
_entity.id
_entity.type
_entity.pdbx_description
1 polymer ?
#
loop_
_entity_poly.entity_id
_entity_poly.type
_entity_poly.pdbx_seq_one_letter_code
_entity_poly.pdbx_strand_id
1 'polypeptide(L)'
;MSSDDRPVPAEPSPGPRSGSPGRHAHAGADQGGAIDWEVLAPFLERGAEIQTPLYEQAAAWLRALLSPDAAEGGAGGAPEAAAPGAASRAPTVRRILDVGSGPGVVSCLLARAFPDAEVCAVDATEALLVRARARADRLGLADRIHTHHAEVPHGLDSLGGADLIWSSKALHHVGDQRGAVAALAGHLRPGGLLAVCEGGLAPRFLPRDIGVGRPGLQARLDAAAEDWFAEMRAALPDATDTLEDWPAFLANAGLRTPRTRSFLLDLPAPLADDVRRYIQANLSRAVEEYGDQLDPGDLSTLTRLVDPHDPAGITRRPDAFLLSVQTVHTARAQEQ
;
A
#
# COMPACT_ATOMS: atom_id res chain seq x y z
N MET A 1 18.32 60.77 29.70
CA MET A 1 17.33 59.86 29.15
C MET A 1 17.97 58.51 29.17
N SER A 2 17.62 57.74 30.26
CA SER A 2 18.19 56.45 30.58
C SER A 2 17.43 55.35 29.83
N SER A 3 18.15 54.57 29.06
CA SER A 3 17.67 53.29 28.49
C SER A 3 17.87 52.16 29.50
N ASP A 4 16.76 51.61 29.94
CA ASP A 4 16.68 50.50 30.93
C ASP A 4 16.82 49.19 30.14
N ASP A 5 18.04 48.64 30.13
CA ASP A 5 18.40 47.38 29.49
C ASP A 5 18.36 46.27 30.51
N ARG A 6 17.21 45.56 30.63
CA ARG A 6 17.07 44.38 31.44
C ARG A 6 17.17 43.11 30.59
N PRO A 7 18.03 42.17 30.93
CA PRO A 7 18.13 40.89 30.24
C PRO A 7 16.92 40.00 30.52
N VAL A 8 16.38 39.44 29.46
CA VAL A 8 15.33 38.41 29.48
C VAL A 8 15.92 37.08 30.02
N PRO A 9 15.30 36.43 31.00
CA PRO A 9 15.79 35.14 31.50
C PRO A 9 15.57 34.04 30.44
N ALA A 10 16.60 33.21 30.23
CA ALA A 10 16.59 32.03 29.38
C ALA A 10 15.64 30.97 29.93
N GLU A 11 14.76 30.45 29.08
CA GLU A 11 13.94 29.28 29.43
C GLU A 11 14.80 28.02 29.58
N PRO A 12 14.49 27.13 30.50
CA PRO A 12 15.23 25.88 30.70
C PRO A 12 14.89 24.88 29.55
N SER A 13 15.92 24.32 28.96
CA SER A 13 15.82 23.22 28.01
C SER A 13 15.10 22.01 28.61
N PRO A 14 14.18 21.34 27.89
CA PRO A 14 13.57 20.11 28.40
C PRO A 14 14.61 18.98 28.44
N GLY A 15 14.76 18.39 29.61
CA GLY A 15 15.61 17.21 29.84
C GLY A 15 15.10 15.96 29.10
N PRO A 16 15.96 14.94 28.92
CA PRO A 16 15.59 13.74 28.19
C PRO A 16 14.48 12.96 28.88
N ARG A 17 13.41 12.69 28.19
CA ARG A 17 12.33 11.82 28.65
C ARG A 17 12.84 10.37 28.68
N SER A 18 12.83 9.73 29.83
CA SER A 18 13.07 8.30 29.96
C SER A 18 11.86 7.53 29.45
N GLY A 19 11.93 7.08 28.18
CA GLY A 19 10.96 6.18 27.60
C GLY A 19 11.24 4.75 28.01
N SER A 20 10.26 4.07 28.57
CA SER A 20 10.27 2.61 28.71
C SER A 20 10.13 1.99 27.31
N PRO A 21 10.83 0.89 26.99
CA PRO A 21 10.72 0.26 25.67
C PRO A 21 9.38 -0.46 25.54
N GLY A 22 8.43 0.13 24.82
CA GLY A 22 7.22 -0.53 24.36
C GLY A 22 7.59 -1.59 23.30
N ARG A 23 7.04 -2.79 23.44
CA ARG A 23 7.28 -3.91 22.52
C ARG A 23 6.48 -3.69 21.25
N HIS A 24 7.15 -3.35 20.17
CA HIS A 24 6.55 -3.21 18.84
C HIS A 24 6.67 -4.55 18.08
N ALA A 25 5.53 -5.13 17.71
CA ALA A 25 5.49 -6.29 16.81
C ALA A 25 5.48 -5.81 15.36
N HIS A 26 6.64 -5.83 14.71
CA HIS A 26 6.78 -5.48 13.30
C HIS A 26 6.76 -6.72 12.42
N ALA A 27 6.09 -6.62 11.27
CA ALA A 27 6.22 -7.56 10.17
C ALA A 27 7.57 -7.32 9.45
N GLY A 28 8.65 -7.81 10.05
CA GLY A 28 10.00 -7.76 9.50
C GLY A 28 10.99 -8.24 10.56
N ALA A 29 11.55 -9.44 10.38
CA ALA A 29 12.67 -10.07 11.08
C ALA A 29 12.71 -10.00 12.62
N ASP A 30 12.25 -11.09 13.24
CA ASP A 30 12.81 -11.75 14.42
C ASP A 30 13.22 -10.90 15.63
N GLN A 31 12.21 -10.36 16.36
CA GLN A 31 12.32 -10.03 17.79
C GLN A 31 10.97 -10.29 18.50
N GLY A 32 10.78 -11.51 19.00
CA GLY A 32 10.03 -11.76 20.26
C GLY A 32 8.50 -11.78 20.25
N GLY A 33 7.83 -11.95 19.11
CA GLY A 33 6.41 -12.31 19.03
C GLY A 33 6.13 -12.75 17.60
N ALA A 34 5.98 -14.07 17.37
CA ALA A 34 5.62 -14.57 16.04
C ALA A 34 4.31 -13.93 15.59
N ILE A 35 4.30 -13.32 14.39
CA ILE A 35 3.07 -12.80 13.78
C ILE A 35 2.09 -13.95 13.64
N ASP A 36 0.89 -13.78 14.20
CA ASP A 36 -0.19 -14.73 14.02
C ASP A 36 -0.81 -14.56 12.62
N TRP A 37 -0.26 -15.30 11.66
CA TRP A 37 -0.72 -15.27 10.28
C TRP A 37 -2.13 -15.84 10.09
N GLU A 38 -2.66 -16.60 11.04
CA GLU A 38 -4.04 -17.05 10.98
C GLU A 38 -5.01 -15.88 11.21
N VAL A 39 -4.62 -14.92 12.04
CA VAL A 39 -5.38 -13.69 12.31
C VAL A 39 -5.12 -12.62 11.26
N LEU A 40 -3.84 -12.36 10.92
CA LEU A 40 -3.48 -11.23 10.06
C LEU A 40 -3.80 -11.48 8.58
N ALA A 41 -3.59 -12.70 8.07
CA ALA A 41 -3.77 -12.96 6.64
C ALA A 41 -5.23 -12.81 6.16
N PRO A 42 -6.27 -13.24 6.90
CA PRO A 42 -7.65 -12.93 6.54
C PRO A 42 -7.98 -11.43 6.50
N PHE A 43 -7.36 -10.66 7.39
CA PHE A 43 -7.50 -9.20 7.40
C PHE A 43 -6.88 -8.56 6.14
N LEU A 44 -5.66 -8.96 5.77
CA LEU A 44 -5.00 -8.50 4.54
C LEU A 44 -5.80 -8.89 3.29
N GLU A 45 -6.28 -10.14 3.24
CA GLU A 45 -7.12 -10.64 2.15
C GLU A 45 -8.40 -9.82 1.99
N ARG A 46 -9.11 -9.58 3.10
CA ARG A 46 -10.34 -8.77 3.11
C ARG A 46 -10.07 -7.32 2.69
N GLY A 47 -9.00 -6.73 3.18
CA GLY A 47 -8.61 -5.37 2.82
C GLY A 47 -8.35 -5.21 1.32
N ALA A 48 -7.64 -6.16 0.72
CA ALA A 48 -7.38 -6.17 -0.72
C ALA A 48 -8.66 -6.45 -1.54
N GLU A 49 -9.56 -7.33 -1.06
CA GLU A 49 -10.86 -7.60 -1.69
C GLU A 49 -11.75 -6.34 -1.73
N ILE A 50 -11.83 -5.59 -0.63
CA ILE A 50 -12.60 -4.33 -0.57
C ILE A 50 -12.01 -3.31 -1.54
N GLN A 51 -10.70 -3.29 -1.73
CA GLN A 51 -10.01 -2.38 -2.64
C GLN A 51 -10.01 -2.87 -4.10
N THR A 52 -10.60 -4.01 -4.43
CA THR A 52 -10.66 -4.57 -5.79
C THR A 52 -11.09 -3.54 -6.85
N PRO A 53 -12.14 -2.70 -6.65
CA PRO A 53 -12.54 -1.73 -7.68
C PRO A 53 -11.46 -0.70 -8.01
N LEU A 54 -10.61 -0.36 -7.05
CA LEU A 54 -9.47 0.53 -7.23
C LEU A 54 -8.35 -0.19 -8.02
N TYR A 55 -8.02 -1.42 -7.66
CA TYR A 55 -7.02 -2.21 -8.37
C TYR A 55 -7.45 -2.55 -9.81
N GLU A 56 -8.74 -2.74 -10.08
CA GLU A 56 -9.27 -2.91 -11.44
C GLU A 56 -9.04 -1.66 -12.30
N GLN A 57 -9.28 -0.47 -11.74
CA GLN A 57 -8.96 0.80 -12.42
C GLN A 57 -7.46 0.92 -12.70
N ALA A 58 -6.62 0.56 -11.75
CA ALA A 58 -5.17 0.56 -11.91
C ALA A 58 -4.73 -0.43 -13.02
N ALA A 59 -5.24 -1.66 -13.00
CA ALA A 59 -4.94 -2.66 -14.03
C ALA A 59 -5.39 -2.22 -15.42
N ALA A 60 -6.55 -1.58 -15.55
CA ALA A 60 -7.02 -1.01 -16.82
C ALA A 60 -6.07 0.09 -17.32
N TRP A 61 -5.56 0.94 -16.43
CA TRP A 61 -4.57 1.96 -16.77
C TRP A 61 -3.23 1.33 -17.20
N LEU A 62 -2.73 0.30 -16.49
CA LEU A 62 -1.52 -0.43 -16.87
C LEU A 62 -1.65 -1.09 -18.26
N ARG A 63 -2.82 -1.67 -18.57
CA ARG A 63 -3.10 -2.22 -19.90
C ARG A 63 -3.01 -1.14 -20.98
N ALA A 64 -3.59 0.03 -20.74
CA ALA A 64 -3.50 1.16 -21.65
C ALA A 64 -2.06 1.63 -21.84
N LEU A 65 -1.26 1.68 -20.77
CA LEU A 65 0.17 2.02 -20.85
C LEU A 65 0.96 0.96 -21.66
N LEU A 66 0.63 -0.31 -21.55
CA LEU A 66 1.31 -1.42 -22.21
C LEU A 66 0.79 -1.69 -23.64
N SER A 67 -0.22 -0.93 -24.09
CA SER A 67 -0.67 -0.99 -25.49
C SER A 67 0.31 -0.29 -26.44
N PRO A 68 0.49 -0.78 -27.70
CA PRO A 68 1.39 -0.18 -28.69
C PRO A 68 1.06 1.28 -29.01
N ASP A 69 -0.24 1.61 -29.01
CA ASP A 69 -0.74 2.96 -29.34
C ASP A 69 -0.33 4.02 -28.28
N ALA A 70 0.12 3.59 -27.10
CA ALA A 70 0.59 4.48 -26.05
C ALA A 70 2.00 5.05 -26.31
N ALA A 71 2.77 4.49 -27.23
CA ALA A 71 4.13 4.95 -27.52
C ALA A 71 4.16 6.25 -28.35
N GLU A 72 3.08 6.61 -29.05
CA GLU A 72 3.00 7.78 -29.93
C GLU A 72 2.31 9.01 -29.30
N GLY A 73 1.66 8.87 -28.13
CA GLY A 73 0.91 9.94 -27.45
C GLY A 73 1.76 10.72 -26.44
N GLY A 74 2.34 11.84 -26.88
CA GLY A 74 2.95 12.84 -26.00
C GLY A 74 1.96 13.37 -24.94
N ALA A 75 2.50 13.86 -23.84
CA ALA A 75 1.82 14.36 -22.64
C ALA A 75 0.51 15.14 -22.90
N GLY A 76 -0.60 14.65 -22.35
CA GLY A 76 -1.78 15.46 -22.04
C GLY A 76 -2.91 15.41 -23.07
N GLY A 77 -3.71 14.33 -23.09
CA GLY A 77 -5.01 14.29 -23.77
C GLY A 77 -5.83 13.08 -23.32
N ALA A 78 -7.13 13.27 -23.10
CA ALA A 78 -8.06 12.17 -22.93
C ALA A 78 -8.05 11.28 -24.18
N PRO A 79 -8.24 9.94 -24.09
CA PRO A 79 -8.24 9.08 -25.27
C PRO A 79 -9.42 9.44 -26.19
N GLU A 80 -9.12 9.94 -27.38
CA GLU A 80 -10.07 10.09 -28.46
C GLU A 80 -10.35 8.71 -29.06
N ALA A 81 -11.58 8.45 -29.42
CA ALA A 81 -12.03 7.15 -29.91
C ALA A 81 -11.26 6.76 -31.21
N ALA A 82 -10.52 5.67 -31.15
CA ALA A 82 -9.73 5.15 -32.26
C ALA A 82 -10.63 4.68 -33.40
N ALA A 83 -10.25 5.05 -34.66
CA ALA A 83 -10.89 4.59 -35.90
C ALA A 83 -10.67 3.07 -36.10
N PRO A 84 -11.64 2.33 -36.66
CA PRO A 84 -11.51 0.90 -36.89
C PRO A 84 -10.65 0.63 -38.16
N GLY A 85 -9.48 0.01 -38.00
CA GLY A 85 -8.75 -0.46 -39.15
C GLY A 85 -7.27 -0.82 -39.10
N ALA A 86 -6.57 -0.63 -38.00
CA ALA A 86 -5.18 -1.08 -37.88
C ALA A 86 -5.04 -2.07 -36.71
N ALA A 87 -4.99 -3.35 -37.02
CA ALA A 87 -4.60 -4.37 -36.02
C ALA A 87 -3.08 -4.26 -35.75
N SER A 88 -2.67 -3.24 -35.06
CA SER A 88 -1.36 -3.20 -34.43
C SER A 88 -1.37 -4.23 -33.30
N ARG A 89 -0.51 -5.25 -33.41
CA ARG A 89 -0.42 -6.35 -32.44
C ARG A 89 0.18 -5.79 -31.18
N ALA A 90 -0.67 -5.56 -30.17
CA ALA A 90 -0.25 -5.12 -28.84
C ALA A 90 0.95 -5.93 -28.36
N PRO A 91 1.97 -5.34 -27.71
CA PRO A 91 2.96 -6.13 -27.00
C PRO A 91 2.20 -6.99 -26.00
N THR A 92 2.24 -8.28 -26.19
CA THR A 92 1.49 -9.23 -25.39
C THR A 92 2.23 -9.38 -24.10
N VAL A 93 1.69 -8.85 -22.99
CA VAL A 93 2.21 -9.13 -21.65
C VAL A 93 2.12 -10.63 -21.41
N ARG A 94 3.26 -11.29 -21.25
CA ARG A 94 3.36 -12.75 -21.08
C ARG A 94 3.77 -13.13 -19.67
N ARG A 95 4.47 -12.23 -18.96
CA ARG A 95 4.96 -12.51 -17.61
C ARG A 95 4.82 -11.30 -16.71
N ILE A 96 4.18 -11.53 -15.57
CA ILE A 96 3.98 -10.52 -14.52
C ILE A 96 4.63 -11.02 -13.23
N LEU A 97 5.38 -10.17 -12.55
CA LEU A 97 5.77 -10.39 -11.16
C LEU A 97 4.90 -9.50 -10.27
N ASP A 98 4.21 -10.09 -9.31
CA ASP A 98 3.48 -9.40 -8.24
C ASP A 98 4.31 -9.51 -6.96
N VAL A 99 5.04 -8.45 -6.62
CA VAL A 99 6.07 -8.43 -5.58
C VAL A 99 5.52 -7.83 -4.30
N GLY A 100 5.60 -8.58 -3.20
CA GLY A 100 4.83 -8.34 -1.98
C GLY A 100 3.37 -8.70 -2.21
N SER A 101 3.13 -9.86 -2.81
CA SER A 101 1.82 -10.30 -3.30
C SER A 101 0.79 -10.55 -2.20
N GLY A 102 1.26 -10.74 -0.95
CA GLY A 102 0.41 -11.12 0.16
C GLY A 102 -0.42 -12.37 -0.16
N PRO A 103 -1.71 -12.40 0.20
CA PRO A 103 -2.60 -13.55 -0.03
C PRO A 103 -3.09 -13.67 -1.49
N GLY A 104 -2.45 -12.99 -2.46
CA GLY A 104 -2.64 -13.17 -3.90
C GLY A 104 -3.92 -12.58 -4.49
N VAL A 105 -4.58 -11.64 -3.81
CA VAL A 105 -5.79 -10.97 -4.33
C VAL A 105 -5.46 -10.22 -5.62
N VAL A 106 -4.41 -9.40 -5.60
CA VAL A 106 -3.97 -8.62 -6.75
C VAL A 106 -3.36 -9.51 -7.82
N SER A 107 -2.60 -10.56 -7.45
CA SER A 107 -2.10 -11.56 -8.41
C SER A 107 -3.23 -12.16 -9.26
N CYS A 108 -4.36 -12.56 -8.62
CA CYS A 108 -5.52 -13.10 -9.31
C CYS A 108 -6.22 -12.06 -10.19
N LEU A 109 -6.27 -10.79 -9.75
CA LEU A 109 -6.81 -9.69 -10.52
C LEU A 109 -5.96 -9.43 -11.77
N LEU A 110 -4.63 -9.38 -11.62
CA LEU A 110 -3.69 -9.20 -12.74
C LEU A 110 -3.78 -10.35 -13.74
N ALA A 111 -3.90 -11.61 -13.28
CA ALA A 111 -4.10 -12.76 -14.15
C ALA A 111 -5.39 -12.66 -14.99
N ARG A 112 -6.44 -12.05 -14.44
CA ARG A 112 -7.70 -11.79 -15.18
C ARG A 112 -7.57 -10.60 -16.13
N ALA A 113 -6.90 -9.53 -15.70
CA ALA A 113 -6.69 -8.33 -16.50
C ALA A 113 -5.77 -8.60 -17.71
N PHE A 114 -4.83 -9.54 -17.58
CA PHE A 114 -3.87 -9.93 -18.62
C PHE A 114 -4.02 -11.43 -18.93
N PRO A 115 -5.00 -11.83 -19.75
CA PRO A 115 -5.38 -13.24 -19.92
C PRO A 115 -4.28 -14.11 -20.54
N ASP A 116 -3.33 -13.52 -21.26
CA ASP A 116 -2.21 -14.22 -21.88
C ASP A 116 -0.96 -14.30 -20.98
N ALA A 117 -1.01 -13.72 -19.76
CA ALA A 117 0.14 -13.67 -18.87
C ALA A 117 0.14 -14.79 -17.84
N GLU A 118 1.33 -15.28 -17.53
CA GLU A 118 1.64 -15.97 -16.29
C GLU A 118 1.96 -14.93 -15.23
N VAL A 119 1.46 -15.13 -14.00
CA VAL A 119 1.72 -14.26 -12.84
C VAL A 119 2.53 -15.03 -11.82
N CYS A 120 3.68 -14.49 -11.42
CA CYS A 120 4.44 -14.99 -10.30
C CYS A 120 4.16 -14.10 -9.07
N ALA A 121 3.47 -14.66 -8.09
CA ALA A 121 3.24 -14.04 -6.79
C ALA A 121 4.48 -14.22 -5.91
N VAL A 122 5.15 -13.14 -5.57
CA VAL A 122 6.40 -13.12 -4.81
C VAL A 122 6.14 -12.52 -3.43
N ASP A 123 6.49 -13.22 -2.37
CA ASP A 123 6.34 -12.73 -0.99
C ASP A 123 7.37 -13.37 -0.07
N ALA A 124 7.78 -12.65 0.99
CA ALA A 124 8.69 -13.16 2.01
C ALA A 124 7.98 -14.10 3.01
N THR A 125 6.66 -14.22 2.95
CA THR A 125 5.85 -14.97 3.91
C THR A 125 5.21 -16.19 3.25
N GLU A 126 5.74 -17.38 3.53
CA GLU A 126 5.22 -18.63 2.96
C GLU A 126 3.72 -18.86 3.31
N ALA A 127 3.28 -18.48 4.52
CA ALA A 127 1.87 -18.60 4.90
C ALA A 127 0.93 -17.78 4.00
N LEU A 128 1.36 -16.61 3.52
CA LEU A 128 0.61 -15.80 2.55
C LEU A 128 0.62 -16.43 1.16
N LEU A 129 1.76 -16.99 0.73
CA LEU A 129 1.86 -17.71 -0.54
C LEU A 129 0.99 -18.97 -0.58
N VAL A 130 0.85 -19.67 0.54
CA VAL A 130 -0.11 -20.80 0.66
C VAL A 130 -1.54 -20.32 0.37
N ARG A 131 -1.94 -19.17 0.93
CA ARG A 131 -3.26 -18.57 0.66
C ARG A 131 -3.40 -18.08 -0.78
N ALA A 132 -2.34 -17.51 -1.36
CA ALA A 132 -2.33 -17.10 -2.75
C ALA A 132 -2.58 -18.29 -3.70
N ARG A 133 -1.92 -19.44 -3.48
CA ARG A 133 -2.16 -20.69 -4.22
C ARG A 133 -3.61 -21.17 -4.05
N ALA A 134 -4.07 -21.27 -2.82
CA ALA A 134 -5.44 -21.70 -2.55
C ALA A 134 -6.49 -20.77 -3.17
N ARG A 135 -6.21 -19.46 -3.24
CA ARG A 135 -7.07 -18.50 -3.93
C ARG A 135 -7.06 -18.72 -5.44
N ALA A 136 -5.90 -18.91 -6.04
CA ALA A 136 -5.75 -19.20 -7.46
C ALA A 136 -6.54 -20.47 -7.84
N ASP A 137 -6.43 -21.53 -7.04
CA ASP A 137 -7.18 -22.78 -7.23
C ASP A 137 -8.70 -22.54 -7.22
N ARG A 138 -9.21 -21.84 -6.20
CA ARG A 138 -10.65 -21.53 -6.08
C ARG A 138 -11.19 -20.73 -7.26
N LEU A 139 -10.32 -19.93 -7.90
CA LEU A 139 -10.70 -19.05 -9.01
C LEU A 139 -10.42 -19.65 -10.39
N GLY A 140 -9.90 -20.89 -10.46
CA GLY A 140 -9.55 -21.56 -11.72
C GLY A 140 -8.36 -20.91 -12.44
N LEU A 141 -7.41 -20.35 -11.67
CA LEU A 141 -6.22 -19.64 -12.17
C LEU A 141 -4.90 -20.37 -11.85
N ALA A 142 -4.96 -21.57 -11.28
CA ALA A 142 -3.79 -22.33 -10.81
C ALA A 142 -2.73 -22.56 -11.89
N ASP A 143 -3.15 -22.80 -13.13
CA ASP A 143 -2.23 -23.02 -14.26
C ASP A 143 -1.45 -21.76 -14.68
N ARG A 144 -1.88 -20.57 -14.24
CA ARG A 144 -1.28 -19.28 -14.62
C ARG A 144 -0.69 -18.48 -13.45
N ILE A 145 -0.94 -18.91 -12.21
CA ILE A 145 -0.40 -18.24 -11.02
C ILE A 145 0.57 -19.18 -10.32
N HIS A 146 1.82 -18.77 -10.26
CA HIS A 146 2.89 -19.45 -9.54
C HIS A 146 3.30 -18.62 -8.34
N THR A 147 3.86 -19.24 -7.32
CA THR A 147 4.35 -18.54 -6.13
C THR A 147 5.86 -18.69 -6.01
N HIS A 148 6.51 -17.67 -5.52
CA HIS A 148 7.95 -17.65 -5.26
C HIS A 148 8.22 -17.00 -3.91
N HIS A 149 8.92 -17.74 -3.02
CA HIS A 149 9.30 -17.22 -1.71
C HIS A 149 10.60 -16.43 -1.83
N ALA A 150 10.54 -15.12 -1.64
CA ALA A 150 11.71 -14.26 -1.67
C ALA A 150 11.45 -12.96 -0.88
N GLU A 151 12.50 -12.42 -0.29
CA GLU A 151 12.51 -11.13 0.40
C GLU A 151 13.23 -10.09 -0.47
N VAL A 152 12.50 -9.02 -0.84
CA VAL A 152 13.06 -7.93 -1.67
C VAL A 152 14.04 -7.11 -0.84
N PRO A 153 15.23 -6.77 -1.41
CA PRO A 153 15.68 -6.92 -2.81
C PRO A 153 16.31 -8.25 -3.17
N HIS A 154 16.38 -9.21 -2.24
CA HIS A 154 17.10 -10.46 -2.39
C HIS A 154 16.23 -11.60 -2.92
N GLY A 155 16.89 -12.67 -3.42
CA GLY A 155 16.19 -13.89 -3.84
C GLY A 155 15.40 -13.80 -5.15
N LEU A 156 15.55 -12.71 -5.91
CA LEU A 156 14.86 -12.50 -7.19
C LEU A 156 15.59 -13.09 -8.40
N ASP A 157 16.87 -13.44 -8.29
CA ASP A 157 17.76 -13.83 -9.40
C ASP A 157 17.22 -14.98 -10.25
N SER A 158 16.50 -15.90 -9.62
CA SER A 158 15.90 -17.06 -10.31
C SER A 158 14.62 -16.75 -11.09
N LEU A 159 14.03 -15.56 -10.91
CA LEU A 159 12.72 -15.22 -11.50
C LEU A 159 12.77 -14.92 -13.00
N GLY A 160 13.94 -14.51 -13.54
CA GLY A 160 14.06 -14.08 -14.93
C GLY A 160 13.30 -12.79 -15.22
N GLY A 161 13.22 -12.41 -16.51
CA GLY A 161 12.66 -11.14 -16.95
C GLY A 161 11.12 -11.13 -17.00
N ALA A 162 10.51 -9.96 -16.73
CA ALA A 162 9.07 -9.73 -16.77
C ALA A 162 8.69 -8.57 -17.68
N ASP A 163 7.48 -8.64 -18.22
CA ASP A 163 6.90 -7.57 -19.04
C ASP A 163 6.22 -6.51 -18.16
N LEU A 164 5.72 -6.94 -16.98
CA LEU A 164 5.17 -6.08 -15.95
C LEU A 164 5.65 -6.55 -14.58
N ILE A 165 6.17 -5.63 -13.78
CA ILE A 165 6.38 -5.85 -12.34
C ILE A 165 5.43 -4.92 -11.60
N TRP A 166 4.63 -5.50 -10.74
CA TRP A 166 3.73 -4.80 -9.83
C TRP A 166 4.20 -5.00 -8.39
N SER A 167 4.22 -3.93 -7.61
CA SER A 167 4.39 -3.99 -6.16
C SER A 167 3.43 -3.03 -5.49
N SER A 168 2.70 -3.48 -4.49
CA SER A 168 1.69 -2.67 -3.82
C SER A 168 1.77 -2.82 -2.31
N LYS A 169 1.98 -1.71 -1.61
CA LYS A 169 2.05 -1.66 -0.14
C LYS A 169 3.06 -2.66 0.43
N ALA A 170 4.20 -2.77 -0.21
CA ALA A 170 5.26 -3.70 0.16
C ALA A 170 6.62 -3.00 0.31
N LEU A 171 6.93 -2.05 -0.56
CA LEU A 171 8.26 -1.42 -0.56
C LEU A 171 8.48 -0.49 0.62
N HIS A 172 7.42 -0.01 1.28
CA HIS A 172 7.56 0.72 2.53
C HIS A 172 8.05 -0.15 3.71
N HIS A 173 8.01 -1.47 3.59
CA HIS A 173 8.63 -2.40 4.55
C HIS A 173 10.09 -2.71 4.25
N VAL A 174 10.66 -2.16 3.17
CA VAL A 174 12.08 -2.34 2.81
C VAL A 174 12.87 -1.11 3.25
N GLY A 175 13.95 -1.30 4.01
CA GLY A 175 14.79 -0.21 4.53
C GLY A 175 15.41 0.61 3.41
N ASP A 176 16.07 -0.04 2.45
CA ASP A 176 16.59 0.59 1.23
C ASP A 176 15.58 0.49 0.08
N GLN A 177 14.64 1.42 0.04
CA GLN A 177 13.62 1.50 -1.01
C GLN A 177 14.22 1.76 -2.40
N ARG A 178 15.31 2.55 -2.49
CA ARG A 178 15.98 2.83 -3.76
C ARG A 178 16.64 1.60 -4.33
N GLY A 179 17.37 0.86 -3.50
CA GLY A 179 17.96 -0.42 -3.86
C GLY A 179 16.91 -1.44 -4.28
N ALA A 180 15.79 -1.50 -3.58
CA ALA A 180 14.68 -2.37 -3.94
C ALA A 180 14.10 -2.03 -5.32
N VAL A 181 13.83 -0.76 -5.61
CA VAL A 181 13.35 -0.31 -6.92
C VAL A 181 14.37 -0.63 -8.02
N ALA A 182 15.67 -0.41 -7.77
CA ALA A 182 16.73 -0.73 -8.72
C ALA A 182 16.83 -2.24 -9.00
N ALA A 183 16.71 -3.09 -7.98
CA ALA A 183 16.68 -4.54 -8.12
C ALA A 183 15.48 -4.98 -8.98
N LEU A 184 14.28 -4.47 -8.70
CA LEU A 184 13.08 -4.77 -9.49
C LEU A 184 13.23 -4.31 -10.95
N ALA A 185 13.80 -3.13 -11.18
CA ALA A 185 14.05 -2.61 -12.53
C ALA A 185 14.98 -3.54 -13.34
N GLY A 186 15.96 -4.18 -12.70
CA GLY A 186 16.88 -5.16 -13.31
C GLY A 186 16.19 -6.43 -13.83
N HIS A 187 14.98 -6.72 -13.35
CA HIS A 187 14.18 -7.86 -13.80
C HIS A 187 13.16 -7.51 -14.89
N LEU A 188 13.16 -6.28 -15.39
CA LEU A 188 12.31 -5.93 -16.53
C LEU A 188 12.92 -6.38 -17.84
N ARG A 189 12.10 -6.91 -18.73
CA ARG A 189 12.44 -7.07 -20.15
C ARG A 189 12.52 -5.70 -20.83
N PRO A 190 13.23 -5.57 -21.95
CA PRO A 190 13.19 -4.36 -22.77
C PRO A 190 11.75 -3.91 -23.03
N GLY A 191 11.45 -2.62 -22.80
CA GLY A 191 10.09 -2.07 -22.93
C GLY A 191 9.12 -2.45 -21.80
N GLY A 192 9.51 -3.31 -20.86
CA GLY A 192 8.71 -3.71 -19.70
C GLY A 192 8.40 -2.55 -18.76
N LEU A 193 7.37 -2.70 -17.93
CA LEU A 193 6.85 -1.67 -17.05
C LEU A 193 7.04 -2.07 -15.57
N LEU A 194 7.63 -1.19 -14.75
CA LEU A 194 7.55 -1.27 -13.30
C LEU A 194 6.42 -0.37 -12.80
N ALA A 195 5.56 -0.92 -11.96
CA ALA A 195 4.44 -0.21 -11.33
C ALA A 195 4.51 -0.39 -9.81
N VAL A 196 4.71 0.70 -9.10
CA VAL A 196 4.80 0.76 -7.63
C VAL A 196 3.57 1.49 -7.11
N CYS A 197 2.77 0.82 -6.29
CA CYS A 197 1.58 1.35 -5.65
C CYS A 197 1.90 1.68 -4.19
N GLU A 198 2.35 2.89 -3.96
CA GLU A 198 2.71 3.42 -2.64
C GLU A 198 2.17 4.84 -2.47
N GLY A 199 1.88 5.22 -1.23
CA GLY A 199 1.28 6.52 -0.92
C GLY A 199 -0.19 6.63 -1.31
N GLY A 200 -0.70 7.85 -1.35
CA GLY A 200 -2.10 8.16 -1.61
C GLY A 200 -2.76 8.87 -0.44
N LEU A 201 -3.99 8.47 -0.11
CA LEU A 201 -4.74 8.98 1.04
C LEU A 201 -5.14 7.81 1.93
N ALA A 202 -4.75 7.87 3.19
CA ALA A 202 -5.15 6.91 4.21
C ALA A 202 -6.69 6.74 4.26
N PRO A 203 -7.21 5.54 4.56
CA PRO A 203 -8.64 5.29 4.58
C PRO A 203 -9.38 6.21 5.55
N ARG A 204 -10.39 6.92 5.06
CA ARG A 204 -11.31 7.72 5.86
C ARG A 204 -12.66 7.03 5.95
N PHE A 205 -13.22 6.96 7.14
CA PHE A 205 -14.45 6.20 7.39
C PHE A 205 -15.40 6.87 8.40
N LEU A 206 -15.02 8.03 8.95
CA LEU A 206 -15.82 8.77 9.91
C LEU A 206 -16.04 10.20 9.46
N PRO A 207 -17.25 10.77 9.66
CA PRO A 207 -17.46 12.21 9.52
C PRO A 207 -16.64 12.99 10.56
N ARG A 208 -16.48 14.29 10.34
CA ARG A 208 -15.70 15.16 11.24
C ARG A 208 -16.21 15.14 12.67
N ASP A 209 -17.52 15.14 12.86
CA ASP A 209 -18.18 15.04 14.16
C ASP A 209 -19.02 13.77 14.18
N ILE A 210 -18.68 12.88 15.08
CA ILE A 210 -19.33 11.56 15.20
C ILE A 210 -20.34 11.51 16.36
N GLY A 211 -20.60 12.65 17.03
CA GLY A 211 -21.53 12.74 18.14
C GLY A 211 -21.02 12.10 19.45
N VAL A 212 -19.77 11.60 19.47
CA VAL A 212 -19.11 11.05 20.64
C VAL A 212 -17.64 11.46 20.64
N GLY A 213 -17.10 11.78 21.80
CA GLY A 213 -15.74 12.31 21.91
C GLY A 213 -15.61 13.71 21.30
N ARG A 214 -14.38 14.08 21.00
CA ARG A 214 -14.03 15.38 20.43
C ARG A 214 -14.10 15.31 18.89
N PRO A 215 -14.72 16.29 18.19
CA PRO A 215 -14.74 16.33 16.73
C PRO A 215 -13.34 16.24 16.09
N GLY A 216 -13.23 15.62 14.92
CA GLY A 216 -11.98 15.49 14.18
C GLY A 216 -11.11 14.31 14.65
N LEU A 217 -11.68 13.29 15.28
CA LEU A 217 -10.97 12.08 15.71
C LEU A 217 -10.13 11.48 14.59
N GLN A 218 -10.70 11.27 13.39
CA GLN A 218 -10.01 10.66 12.25
C GLN A 218 -8.67 11.34 11.93
N ALA A 219 -8.63 12.69 11.94
CA ALA A 219 -7.40 13.42 11.62
C ALA A 219 -6.30 13.23 12.70
N ARG A 220 -6.70 13.00 13.96
CA ARG A 220 -5.73 12.73 15.04
C ARG A 220 -5.27 11.29 15.02
N LEU A 221 -6.12 10.35 14.62
CA LEU A 221 -5.70 8.96 14.35
C LEU A 221 -4.73 8.91 13.17
N ASP A 222 -4.98 9.67 12.10
CA ASP A 222 -4.07 9.76 10.95
C ASP A 222 -2.69 10.28 11.41
N ALA A 223 -2.64 11.34 12.24
CA ALA A 223 -1.37 11.89 12.74
C ALA A 223 -0.60 10.87 13.60
N ALA A 224 -1.27 10.16 14.52
CA ALA A 224 -0.63 9.14 15.34
C ALA A 224 -0.14 7.95 14.49
N ALA A 225 -0.88 7.59 13.45
CA ALA A 225 -0.48 6.55 12.50
C ALA A 225 0.80 6.94 11.72
N GLU A 226 0.94 8.21 11.31
CA GLU A 226 2.13 8.71 10.64
C GLU A 226 3.36 8.69 11.57
N ASP A 227 3.21 9.10 12.83
CA ASP A 227 4.30 9.04 13.82
C ASP A 227 4.73 7.57 14.04
N TRP A 228 3.78 6.68 14.26
CA TRP A 228 4.05 5.24 14.37
C TRP A 228 4.72 4.66 13.12
N PHE A 229 4.26 5.05 11.93
CA PHE A 229 4.83 4.60 10.65
C PHE A 229 6.27 5.08 10.50
N ALA A 230 6.57 6.33 10.87
CA ALA A 230 7.93 6.87 10.85
C ALA A 230 8.87 6.08 11.79
N GLU A 231 8.41 5.74 13.00
CA GLU A 231 9.16 4.90 13.95
C GLU A 231 9.40 3.50 13.38
N MET A 232 8.37 2.89 12.81
CA MET A 232 8.48 1.58 12.15
C MET A 232 9.51 1.61 11.03
N ARG A 233 9.45 2.62 10.15
CA ARG A 233 10.41 2.79 9.04
C ARG A 233 11.85 2.93 9.55
N ALA A 234 12.06 3.73 10.59
CA ALA A 234 13.39 3.96 11.19
C ALA A 234 13.98 2.68 11.83
N ALA A 235 13.14 1.75 12.26
CA ALA A 235 13.55 0.49 12.87
C ALA A 235 13.86 -0.63 11.87
N LEU A 236 13.59 -0.44 10.57
CA LEU A 236 13.85 -1.46 9.55
C LEU A 236 15.37 -1.70 9.36
N PRO A 237 15.79 -2.94 9.08
CA PRO A 237 17.15 -3.20 8.63
C PRO A 237 17.49 -2.37 7.39
N ASP A 238 18.73 -1.86 7.33
CA ASP A 238 19.22 -1.04 6.22
C ASP A 238 18.37 0.20 5.91
N ALA A 239 17.63 0.70 6.93
CA ALA A 239 16.83 1.92 6.79
C ALA A 239 17.70 3.09 6.32
N THR A 240 17.28 3.74 5.24
CA THR A 240 17.94 4.93 4.70
C THR A 240 17.04 6.15 4.94
N ASP A 241 17.64 7.24 5.42
CA ASP A 241 16.96 8.54 5.50
C ASP A 241 16.81 9.09 4.08
N THR A 242 15.66 8.85 3.50
CA THR A 242 15.40 9.11 2.08
C THR A 242 14.02 9.73 1.91
N LEU A 243 13.97 10.86 1.17
CA LEU A 243 12.70 11.42 0.74
C LEU A 243 11.97 10.40 -0.16
N GLU A 244 10.71 10.11 0.14
CA GLU A 244 9.87 9.17 -0.64
C GLU A 244 9.41 9.79 -1.97
N ASP A 245 10.35 9.99 -2.89
CA ASP A 245 10.09 10.42 -4.26
C ASP A 245 10.12 9.21 -5.21
N TRP A 246 9.00 8.48 -5.29
CA TRP A 246 8.87 7.30 -6.13
C TRP A 246 9.17 7.54 -7.61
N PRO A 247 8.72 8.65 -8.25
CA PRO A 247 9.15 9.00 -9.60
C PRO A 247 10.68 9.14 -9.75
N ALA A 248 11.34 9.76 -8.77
CA ALA A 248 12.79 9.89 -8.77
C ALA A 248 13.48 8.54 -8.57
N PHE A 249 12.95 7.65 -7.71
CA PHE A 249 13.51 6.29 -7.53
C PHE A 249 13.45 5.50 -8.84
N LEU A 250 12.33 5.55 -9.55
CA LEU A 250 12.15 4.90 -10.85
C LEU A 250 13.14 5.47 -11.89
N ALA A 251 13.27 6.78 -11.97
CA ALA A 251 14.20 7.45 -12.89
C ALA A 251 15.65 7.10 -12.58
N ASN A 252 16.04 7.09 -11.30
CA ASN A 252 17.40 6.75 -10.85
C ASN A 252 17.75 5.26 -11.08
N ALA A 253 16.74 4.40 -11.14
CA ALA A 253 16.91 3.00 -11.57
C ALA A 253 17.09 2.83 -13.09
N GLY A 254 17.20 3.93 -13.85
CA GLY A 254 17.42 3.92 -15.30
C GLY A 254 16.14 3.73 -16.13
N LEU A 255 14.97 3.76 -15.48
CA LEU A 255 13.70 3.66 -16.16
C LEU A 255 13.28 5.00 -16.78
N ARG A 256 12.46 4.95 -17.82
CA ARG A 256 12.06 6.11 -18.60
C ARG A 256 10.57 6.41 -18.49
N THR A 257 10.19 7.63 -18.86
CA THR A 257 8.81 8.11 -18.91
C THR A 257 8.02 7.81 -17.63
N PRO A 258 8.50 8.29 -16.45
CA PRO A 258 7.77 8.10 -15.21
C PRO A 258 6.38 8.74 -15.32
N ARG A 259 5.37 8.02 -14.87
CA ARG A 259 3.97 8.48 -14.79
C ARG A 259 3.41 8.16 -13.43
N THR A 260 2.56 9.02 -12.93
CA THR A 260 1.86 8.85 -11.66
C THR A 260 0.37 9.01 -11.85
N ARG A 261 -0.41 8.13 -11.24
CA ARG A 261 -1.87 8.24 -11.23
C ARG A 261 -2.43 7.75 -9.90
N SER A 262 -3.37 8.52 -9.35
CA SER A 262 -4.11 8.14 -8.15
C SER A 262 -5.48 7.57 -8.53
N PHE A 263 -5.92 6.55 -7.77
CA PHE A 263 -7.17 5.84 -7.94
C PHE A 263 -7.98 5.93 -6.66
N LEU A 264 -9.25 6.23 -6.79
CA LEU A 264 -10.18 6.45 -5.69
C LEU A 264 -11.03 5.20 -5.46
N LEU A 265 -11.14 4.81 -4.20
CA LEU A 265 -12.20 3.96 -3.68
C LEU A 265 -13.18 4.84 -2.92
N ASP A 266 -14.44 4.87 -3.35
CA ASP A 266 -15.53 5.60 -2.72
C ASP A 266 -16.69 4.63 -2.44
N LEU A 267 -16.86 4.29 -1.17
CA LEU A 267 -17.97 3.49 -0.69
C LEU A 267 -18.83 4.36 0.24
N PRO A 268 -19.94 4.89 -0.26
CA PRO A 268 -20.82 5.78 0.52
C PRO A 268 -21.55 5.02 1.63
N ALA A 269 -22.00 5.76 2.62
CA ALA A 269 -22.92 5.25 3.63
C ALA A 269 -24.32 4.95 3.01
N PRO A 270 -25.04 3.91 3.51
CA PRO A 270 -24.61 2.96 4.53
C PRO A 270 -23.73 1.84 3.95
N LEU A 271 -22.66 1.51 4.66
CA LEU A 271 -21.74 0.44 4.27
C LEU A 271 -22.36 -0.95 4.45
N ALA A 272 -21.90 -1.92 3.65
CA ALA A 272 -22.14 -3.34 3.87
C ALA A 272 -21.47 -3.83 5.17
N ASP A 273 -21.99 -4.89 5.77
CA ASP A 273 -21.54 -5.37 7.09
C ASP A 273 -20.10 -5.88 7.08
N ASP A 274 -19.65 -6.45 5.98
CA ASP A 274 -18.27 -6.93 5.83
C ASP A 274 -17.26 -5.78 5.77
N VAL A 275 -17.62 -4.67 5.12
CA VAL A 275 -16.80 -3.44 5.10
C VAL A 275 -16.75 -2.82 6.50
N ARG A 276 -17.88 -2.77 7.24
CA ARG A 276 -17.90 -2.27 8.62
C ARG A 276 -17.01 -3.10 9.55
N ARG A 277 -17.05 -4.44 9.42
CA ARG A 277 -16.16 -5.34 10.17
C ARG A 277 -14.68 -5.13 9.82
N TYR A 278 -14.38 -4.88 8.55
CA TYR A 278 -13.04 -4.52 8.14
C TYR A 278 -12.57 -3.20 8.78
N ILE A 279 -13.40 -2.17 8.79
CA ILE A 279 -13.09 -0.90 9.47
C ILE A 279 -12.92 -1.12 10.98
N GLN A 280 -13.78 -1.93 11.62
CA GLN A 280 -13.63 -2.27 13.03
C GLN A 280 -12.27 -2.91 13.31
N ALA A 281 -11.86 -3.88 12.48
CA ALA A 281 -10.56 -4.54 12.63
C ALA A 281 -9.38 -3.54 12.45
N ASN A 282 -9.47 -2.61 11.48
CA ASN A 282 -8.49 -1.53 11.34
C ASN A 282 -8.40 -0.66 12.60
N LEU A 283 -9.54 -0.26 13.15
CA LEU A 283 -9.56 0.55 14.37
C LEU A 283 -9.05 -0.22 15.60
N SER A 284 -9.32 -1.53 15.68
CA SER A 284 -8.77 -2.38 16.74
C SER A 284 -7.24 -2.44 16.67
N ARG A 285 -6.69 -2.60 15.46
CA ARG A 285 -5.24 -2.52 15.25
C ARG A 285 -4.66 -1.16 15.63
N ALA A 286 -5.35 -0.08 15.32
CA ALA A 286 -4.95 1.27 15.72
C ALA A 286 -4.83 1.41 17.25
N VAL A 287 -5.72 0.78 18.02
CA VAL A 287 -5.60 0.71 19.50
C VAL A 287 -4.34 -0.06 19.91
N GLU A 288 -4.02 -1.15 19.23
CA GLU A 288 -2.89 -2.03 19.55
C GLU A 288 -1.54 -1.40 19.13
N GLU A 289 -1.48 -0.74 17.99
CA GLU A 289 -0.25 -0.24 17.37
C GLU A 289 0.19 1.11 17.91
N TYR A 290 -0.73 2.04 18.13
CA TYR A 290 -0.42 3.42 18.58
C TYR A 290 -1.43 4.01 19.58
N GLY A 291 -2.23 3.18 20.22
CA GLY A 291 -3.21 3.65 21.21
C GLY A 291 -2.58 4.36 22.40
N ASP A 292 -1.38 4.00 22.82
CA ASP A 292 -0.61 4.63 23.89
C ASP A 292 -0.08 6.04 23.52
N GLN A 293 -0.02 6.36 22.24
CA GLN A 293 0.35 7.69 21.71
C GLN A 293 -0.85 8.64 21.63
N LEU A 294 -2.08 8.12 21.77
CA LEU A 294 -3.29 8.93 21.69
C LEU A 294 -3.59 9.69 22.98
N ASP A 295 -4.24 10.86 22.83
CA ASP A 295 -4.88 11.53 23.97
C ASP A 295 -5.88 10.57 24.65
N PRO A 296 -5.96 10.53 26.01
CA PRO A 296 -6.83 9.60 26.73
C PRO A 296 -8.31 9.69 26.31
N GLY A 297 -8.80 10.87 25.92
CA GLY A 297 -10.17 11.06 25.44
C GLY A 297 -10.39 10.47 24.03
N ASP A 298 -9.37 10.56 23.18
CA ASP A 298 -9.40 9.97 21.84
C ASP A 298 -9.29 8.43 21.91
N LEU A 299 -8.41 7.90 22.78
CA LEU A 299 -8.32 6.47 23.04
C LEU A 299 -9.63 5.90 23.61
N SER A 300 -10.25 6.59 24.55
CA SER A 300 -11.57 6.20 25.09
C SER A 300 -12.64 6.19 23.99
N THR A 301 -12.62 7.19 23.11
CA THR A 301 -13.56 7.25 21.97
C THR A 301 -13.32 6.13 20.99
N LEU A 302 -12.05 5.86 20.66
CA LEU A 302 -11.65 4.78 19.76
C LEU A 302 -12.05 3.41 20.33
N THR A 303 -11.83 3.18 21.63
CA THR A 303 -12.24 1.95 22.33
C THR A 303 -13.76 1.71 22.21
N ARG A 304 -14.57 2.77 22.33
CA ARG A 304 -16.02 2.68 22.11
C ARG A 304 -16.39 2.36 20.67
N LEU A 305 -15.67 2.91 19.70
CA LEU A 305 -15.91 2.63 18.27
C LEU A 305 -15.63 1.18 17.89
N VAL A 306 -14.64 0.53 18.52
CA VAL A 306 -14.30 -0.87 18.24
C VAL A 306 -15.18 -1.87 19.01
N ASP A 307 -15.85 -1.44 20.08
CA ASP A 307 -16.76 -2.30 20.83
C ASP A 307 -18.04 -2.59 20.01
N PRO A 308 -18.29 -3.87 19.63
CA PRO A 308 -19.48 -4.22 18.86
C PRO A 308 -20.79 -4.05 19.67
N HIS A 309 -20.70 -3.92 21.00
CA HIS A 309 -21.84 -3.76 21.89
C HIS A 309 -22.14 -2.29 22.23
N ASP A 310 -21.17 -1.37 22.06
CA ASP A 310 -21.43 0.06 22.27
C ASP A 310 -22.37 0.61 21.19
N PRO A 311 -23.37 1.41 21.57
CA PRO A 311 -24.24 2.09 20.58
C PRO A 311 -23.48 2.97 19.58
N ALA A 312 -22.30 3.50 19.94
CA ALA A 312 -21.44 4.29 19.09
C ALA A 312 -20.50 3.42 18.21
N GLY A 313 -20.51 2.09 18.41
CA GLY A 313 -19.63 1.15 17.71
C GLY A 313 -19.72 1.28 16.19
N ILE A 314 -18.56 1.21 15.51
CA ILE A 314 -18.46 1.44 14.05
C ILE A 314 -19.35 0.51 13.23
N THR A 315 -19.56 -0.73 13.69
CA THR A 315 -20.42 -1.71 13.01
C THR A 315 -21.90 -1.34 13.05
N ARG A 316 -22.31 -0.43 13.93
CA ARG A 316 -23.69 0.04 14.11
C ARG A 316 -23.94 1.41 13.51
N ARG A 317 -22.88 2.12 13.07
CA ARG A 317 -23.01 3.48 12.57
C ARG A 317 -23.60 3.51 11.15
N PRO A 318 -24.72 4.21 10.94
CA PRO A 318 -25.32 4.36 9.62
C PRO A 318 -24.59 5.39 8.74
N ASP A 319 -23.74 6.25 9.35
CA ASP A 319 -23.00 7.34 8.73
C ASP A 319 -21.55 6.97 8.39
N ALA A 320 -21.13 5.74 8.66
CA ALA A 320 -19.82 5.23 8.27
C ALA A 320 -19.74 5.06 6.75
N PHE A 321 -18.65 5.54 6.17
CA PHE A 321 -18.30 5.40 4.75
C PHE A 321 -16.88 4.85 4.62
N LEU A 322 -16.40 4.56 3.42
CA LEU A 322 -14.99 4.25 3.19
C LEU A 322 -14.51 5.00 1.95
N LEU A 323 -13.61 5.94 2.17
CA LEU A 323 -12.93 6.71 1.15
C LEU A 323 -11.43 6.48 1.26
N SER A 324 -10.79 6.03 0.20
CA SER A 324 -9.36 5.79 0.16
C SER A 324 -8.79 6.10 -1.23
N VAL A 325 -7.53 6.51 -1.28
CA VAL A 325 -6.82 6.75 -2.54
C VAL A 325 -5.52 5.95 -2.51
N GLN A 326 -5.22 5.26 -3.59
CA GLN A 326 -3.91 4.64 -3.81
C GLN A 326 -3.23 5.32 -5.00
N THR A 327 -1.94 5.61 -4.87
CA THR A 327 -1.16 6.22 -5.93
C THR A 327 -0.22 5.19 -6.55
N VAL A 328 -0.29 5.08 -7.87
CA VAL A 328 0.56 4.16 -8.65
C VAL A 328 1.56 4.99 -9.45
N HIS A 329 2.83 4.68 -9.25
CA HIS A 329 3.97 5.26 -9.95
C HIS A 329 4.51 4.23 -10.94
N THR A 330 4.70 4.60 -12.20
CA THR A 330 5.17 3.68 -13.23
C THR A 330 6.33 4.26 -14.02
N ALA A 331 7.23 3.40 -14.49
CA ALA A 331 8.22 3.76 -15.50
C ALA A 331 8.64 2.52 -16.33
N ARG A 332 9.17 2.74 -17.53
CA ARG A 332 9.52 1.70 -18.49
C ARG A 332 11.02 1.41 -18.53
N ALA A 333 11.36 0.16 -18.73
CA ALA A 333 12.70 -0.21 -19.18
C ALA A 333 12.95 0.31 -20.61
N GLN A 334 14.20 0.60 -20.92
CA GLN A 334 14.59 1.02 -22.28
C GLN A 334 14.31 -0.12 -23.28
N GLU A 335 13.87 0.24 -24.47
CA GLU A 335 13.87 -0.66 -25.62
C GLU A 335 15.32 -0.80 -26.13
N GLN A 336 15.76 -2.00 -26.40
CA GLN A 336 17.11 -2.24 -26.97
C GLN A 336 17.10 -1.94 -28.45
#